data_1f4f791801aa5a518f04681eedf80b4b
#
_entry.id   1f4f791801aa5a518f04681eedf80b4b
#
_cell.length_a   1.000
_cell.length_b   1.000
_cell.length_c   1.000
_cell.angle_alpha   90.00
_cell.angle_beta   90.00
_cell.angle_gamma   90.00
#
_symmetry.space_group_name_H-M   'P 1'
#
loop_
_entity.id
_entity.type
_entity.pdbx_description
1 polymer ?
#
loop_
_entity_poly.entity_id
_entity_poly.type
_entity_poly.pdbx_seq_one_letter_code
_entity_poly.pdbx_strand_id
1 'polypeptide(L)'
;MIDLETLDTSPTAVILSLGAVKFDPYNLQEPHTPLYFKPDVDAQTALGRTISDSTLEWWGKQDAAVFEEAMSESDRIPLSDVVAQLNKYVVGVDKIWAQGIVFDIGMLENLYRQLGHPAPWNFWQIRDSRTIMDLGDSSAKTGNKDAHNALADAYSQAVAVQQIFKALGIKKK
;
A
#
# COMPACT_ATOMS: atom_id res chain seq x y z
N MET A 1 0.84 -5.72 5.48
CA MET A 1 1.10 -5.35 4.08
C MET A 1 0.34 -4.09 3.79
N ILE A 2 0.97 -3.12 3.13
CA ILE A 2 0.37 -1.85 2.70
C ILE A 2 0.62 -1.73 1.21
N ASP A 3 -0.34 -1.19 0.47
CA ASP A 3 -0.27 -0.86 -0.94
C ASP A 3 -0.96 0.47 -1.20
N LEU A 4 -0.48 1.25 -2.18
CA LEU A 4 -1.00 2.56 -2.55
C LEU A 4 -1.34 2.63 -4.03
N GLU A 5 -2.46 3.27 -4.35
CA GLU A 5 -2.73 3.78 -5.69
C GLU A 5 -2.49 5.29 -5.73
N THR A 6 -1.88 5.79 -6.78
CA THR A 6 -1.36 7.17 -6.83
C THR A 6 -1.53 7.84 -8.19
N LEU A 7 -1.39 9.16 -8.22
CA LEU A 7 -1.41 9.97 -9.46
C LEU A 7 -0.02 10.38 -9.96
N ASP A 8 1.05 9.92 -9.33
CA ASP A 8 2.43 10.12 -9.75
C ASP A 8 3.30 9.02 -9.15
N THR A 9 4.55 8.91 -9.59
CA THR A 9 5.55 7.98 -9.03
C THR A 9 6.57 8.64 -8.11
N SER A 10 6.46 9.96 -7.91
CA SER A 10 7.34 10.71 -7.02
C SER A 10 6.99 10.48 -5.54
N PRO A 11 7.91 10.71 -4.59
CA PRO A 11 7.59 10.64 -3.16
C PRO A 11 6.50 11.63 -2.71
N THR A 12 6.26 12.67 -3.51
CA THR A 12 5.24 13.70 -3.29
C THR A 12 3.93 13.42 -4.02
N ALA A 13 3.74 12.24 -4.60
CA ALA A 13 2.55 11.90 -5.35
C ALA A 13 1.25 12.06 -4.56
N VAL A 14 0.19 12.47 -5.23
CA VAL A 14 -1.17 12.37 -4.70
C VAL A 14 -1.52 10.89 -4.55
N ILE A 15 -1.95 10.49 -3.35
CA ILE A 15 -2.41 9.15 -3.03
C ILE A 15 -3.92 9.10 -3.28
N LEU A 16 -4.34 8.20 -4.18
CA LEU A 16 -5.76 7.95 -4.51
C LEU A 16 -6.43 7.05 -3.47
N SER A 17 -5.76 5.94 -3.13
CA SER A 17 -6.24 5.00 -2.12
C SER A 17 -5.09 4.32 -1.39
N LEU A 18 -5.39 3.85 -0.18
CA LEU A 18 -4.54 2.99 0.62
C LEU A 18 -5.29 1.72 0.97
N GLY A 19 -4.66 0.60 0.69
CA GLY A 19 -5.08 -0.73 1.14
C GLY A 19 -4.09 -1.33 2.12
N ALA A 20 -4.56 -1.98 3.16
CA ALA A 20 -3.69 -2.70 4.07
C ALA A 20 -4.36 -3.93 4.68
N VAL A 21 -3.57 -4.96 4.94
CA VAL A 21 -3.98 -6.16 5.68
C VAL A 21 -2.93 -6.53 6.73
N LYS A 22 -3.38 -7.11 7.84
CA LYS A 22 -2.49 -7.76 8.81
C LYS A 22 -2.29 -9.21 8.42
N PHE A 23 -1.07 -9.72 8.56
CA PHE A 23 -0.74 -11.11 8.26
C PHE A 23 0.47 -11.57 9.05
N ASP A 24 0.60 -12.86 9.23
CA ASP A 24 1.81 -13.49 9.76
C ASP A 24 2.55 -14.18 8.58
N PRO A 25 3.77 -13.75 8.22
CA PRO A 25 4.49 -14.31 7.09
C PRO A 25 4.96 -15.76 7.33
N TYR A 26 4.92 -16.26 8.59
CA TYR A 26 5.44 -17.58 8.97
C TYR A 26 4.39 -18.69 8.97
N ASN A 27 3.14 -18.38 8.66
CA ASN A 27 2.05 -19.35 8.53
C ASN A 27 1.18 -19.03 7.29
N LEU A 28 0.18 -19.86 7.02
CA LEU A 28 -0.74 -19.72 5.89
C LEU A 28 -2.15 -19.30 6.33
N GLN A 29 -2.28 -18.69 7.50
CA GLN A 29 -3.55 -18.09 7.88
C GLN A 29 -3.86 -16.92 6.95
N GLU A 30 -5.12 -16.80 6.56
CA GLU A 30 -5.53 -15.71 5.67
C GLU A 30 -5.18 -14.33 6.26
N PRO A 31 -4.68 -13.41 5.43
CA PRO A 31 -4.55 -12.01 5.83
C PRO A 31 -5.89 -11.49 6.36
N HIS A 32 -5.84 -10.69 7.41
CA HIS A 32 -7.03 -10.27 8.14
C HIS A 32 -6.99 -8.78 8.47
N THR A 33 -8.04 -8.27 9.12
CA THR A 33 -8.16 -6.88 9.56
C THR A 33 -7.91 -5.91 8.40
N PRO A 34 -8.72 -5.97 7.32
CA PRO A 34 -8.53 -5.08 6.19
C PRO A 34 -8.73 -3.62 6.59
N LEU A 35 -7.91 -2.75 6.02
CA LEU A 35 -8.06 -1.31 6.05
C LEU A 35 -8.08 -0.81 4.61
N TYR A 36 -9.06 0.01 4.28
CA TYR A 36 -9.13 0.69 2.99
C TYR A 36 -9.69 2.08 3.19
N PHE A 37 -9.06 3.07 2.58
CA PHE A 37 -9.59 4.42 2.52
C PHE A 37 -9.03 5.20 1.32
N LYS A 38 -9.72 6.25 0.94
CA LYS A 38 -9.34 7.20 -0.09
C LYS A 38 -9.07 8.56 0.54
N PRO A 39 -7.81 9.04 0.56
CA PRO A 39 -7.49 10.38 1.05
C PRO A 39 -8.08 11.47 0.17
N ASP A 40 -8.46 12.59 0.75
CA ASP A 40 -8.91 13.79 0.05
C ASP A 40 -7.85 14.28 -0.94
N VAL A 41 -8.18 14.32 -2.24
CA VAL A 41 -7.26 14.72 -3.32
C VAL A 41 -7.01 16.21 -3.31
N ASP A 42 -8.04 17.02 -3.09
CA ASP A 42 -7.93 18.49 -3.11
C ASP A 42 -7.05 18.97 -1.95
N ALA A 43 -7.20 18.37 -0.76
CA ALA A 43 -6.34 18.67 0.36
C ALA A 43 -4.87 18.30 0.09
N GLN A 44 -4.62 17.20 -0.62
CA GLN A 44 -3.26 16.81 -1.01
C GLN A 44 -2.67 17.75 -2.06
N THR A 45 -3.44 18.18 -3.05
CA THR A 45 -2.98 19.14 -4.06
C THR A 45 -2.72 20.50 -3.44
N ALA A 46 -3.52 20.92 -2.46
CA ALA A 46 -3.28 22.14 -1.68
C ALA A 46 -1.96 22.08 -0.88
N LEU A 47 -1.50 20.90 -0.49
CA LEU A 47 -0.16 20.68 0.11
C LEU A 47 0.97 20.68 -0.95
N GLY A 48 0.67 20.86 -2.23
CA GLY A 48 1.65 20.81 -3.32
C GLY A 48 2.06 19.39 -3.70
N ARG A 49 1.23 18.37 -3.43
CA ARG A 49 1.50 17.02 -3.90
C ARG A 49 1.29 16.91 -5.40
N THR A 50 1.99 15.99 -6.03
CA THR A 50 2.18 15.94 -7.48
C THR A 50 1.23 14.97 -8.17
N ILE A 51 0.84 15.37 -9.39
CA ILE A 51 0.10 14.56 -10.35
C ILE A 51 0.91 14.59 -11.64
N SER A 52 1.14 13.45 -12.29
CA SER A 52 1.84 13.38 -13.55
C SER A 52 0.93 12.99 -14.70
N ASP A 53 1.11 13.62 -15.85
CA ASP A 53 0.35 13.31 -17.08
C ASP A 53 0.56 11.85 -17.50
N SER A 54 1.78 11.33 -17.35
CA SER A 54 2.09 9.94 -17.69
C SER A 54 1.33 8.93 -16.83
N THR A 55 1.11 9.24 -15.55
CA THR A 55 0.31 8.39 -14.66
C THR A 55 -1.17 8.50 -14.98
N LEU A 56 -1.67 9.70 -15.30
CA LEU A 56 -3.04 9.86 -15.76
C LEU A 56 -3.32 9.09 -17.07
N GLU A 57 -2.39 9.15 -18.03
CA GLU A 57 -2.48 8.36 -19.26
C GLU A 57 -2.45 6.85 -19.00
N TRP A 58 -1.67 6.41 -18.01
CA TRP A 58 -1.62 5.01 -17.60
C TRP A 58 -2.94 4.58 -16.97
N TRP A 59 -3.52 5.39 -16.08
CA TRP A 59 -4.83 5.15 -15.49
C TRP A 59 -5.94 5.06 -16.56
N GLY A 60 -5.90 5.92 -17.57
CA GLY A 60 -6.86 5.92 -18.68
C GLY A 60 -6.83 4.65 -19.55
N LYS A 61 -5.83 3.77 -19.37
CA LYS A 61 -5.70 2.49 -20.08
C LYS A 61 -6.11 1.30 -19.21
N GLN A 62 -6.47 1.53 -17.95
CA GLN A 62 -6.93 0.49 -17.05
C GLN A 62 -8.39 0.10 -17.32
N ASP A 63 -8.85 -0.98 -16.70
CA ASP A 63 -10.27 -1.35 -16.74
C ASP A 63 -11.14 -0.19 -16.23
N ALA A 64 -12.28 0.04 -16.89
CA ALA A 64 -13.13 1.19 -16.60
C ALA A 64 -13.64 1.18 -15.16
N ALA A 65 -13.96 0.02 -14.58
CA ALA A 65 -14.44 -0.07 -13.22
C ALA A 65 -13.33 0.22 -12.21
N VAL A 66 -12.10 -0.21 -12.49
CA VAL A 66 -10.91 0.09 -11.68
C VAL A 66 -10.61 1.59 -11.71
N PHE A 67 -10.65 2.19 -12.89
CA PHE A 67 -10.46 3.62 -13.07
C PHE A 67 -11.52 4.43 -12.32
N GLU A 68 -12.79 4.11 -12.48
CA GLU A 68 -13.91 4.79 -11.82
C GLU A 68 -13.80 4.70 -10.29
N GLU A 69 -13.44 3.54 -9.75
CA GLU A 69 -13.25 3.36 -8.32
C GLU A 69 -12.08 4.22 -7.80
N ALA A 70 -10.93 4.17 -8.45
CA ALA A 70 -9.76 4.93 -8.05
C ALA A 70 -9.99 6.46 -8.11
N MET A 71 -10.67 6.95 -9.16
CA MET A 71 -10.92 8.38 -9.38
C MET A 71 -12.16 8.92 -8.68
N SER A 72 -13.04 8.04 -8.19
CA SER A 72 -14.27 8.46 -7.51
C SER A 72 -13.99 9.41 -6.34
N GLU A 73 -14.75 10.50 -6.29
CA GLU A 73 -14.72 11.47 -5.18
C GLU A 73 -15.53 11.02 -3.95
N SER A 74 -16.31 9.95 -4.08
CA SER A 74 -17.08 9.42 -2.95
C SER A 74 -16.17 8.80 -1.89
N ASP A 75 -16.60 8.95 -0.63
CA ASP A 75 -15.96 8.31 0.54
C ASP A 75 -14.49 8.72 0.80
N ARG A 76 -14.05 9.86 0.24
CA ARG A 76 -12.75 10.42 0.56
C ARG A 76 -12.73 10.97 1.98
N ILE A 77 -11.64 10.71 2.69
CA ILE A 77 -11.48 11.12 4.09
C ILE A 77 -10.45 12.25 4.23
N PRO A 78 -10.64 13.16 5.21
CA PRO A 78 -9.66 14.19 5.54
C PRO A 78 -8.28 13.61 5.87
N LEU A 79 -7.21 14.35 5.58
CA LEU A 79 -5.84 13.90 5.86
C LEU A 79 -5.57 13.67 7.35
N SER A 80 -6.25 14.39 8.24
CA SER A 80 -6.23 14.13 9.69
C SER A 80 -6.72 12.72 10.03
N ASP A 81 -7.76 12.25 9.34
CA ASP A 81 -8.34 10.93 9.56
C ASP A 81 -7.45 9.82 8.98
N VAL A 82 -6.76 10.10 7.87
CA VAL A 82 -5.70 9.21 7.34
C VAL A 82 -4.65 8.94 8.40
N VAL A 83 -4.11 10.01 9.00
CA VAL A 83 -3.10 9.91 10.08
C VAL A 83 -3.67 9.15 11.28
N ALA A 84 -4.88 9.50 11.75
CA ALA A 84 -5.48 8.87 12.90
C ALA A 84 -5.75 7.37 12.70
N GLN A 85 -6.32 7.00 11.53
CA GLN A 85 -6.62 5.61 11.20
C GLN A 85 -5.36 4.77 11.06
N LEU A 86 -4.35 5.27 10.34
CA LEU A 86 -3.10 4.54 10.12
C LEU A 86 -2.31 4.40 11.43
N ASN A 87 -2.23 5.43 12.25
CA ASN A 87 -1.62 5.36 13.59
C ASN A 87 -2.26 4.27 14.45
N LYS A 88 -3.59 4.21 14.47
CA LYS A 88 -4.34 3.17 15.20
C LYS A 88 -4.10 1.78 14.61
N TYR A 89 -4.06 1.68 13.29
CA TYR A 89 -3.95 0.40 12.58
C TYR A 89 -2.62 -0.30 12.85
N VAL A 90 -1.52 0.43 12.91
CA VAL A 90 -0.18 -0.15 13.10
C VAL A 90 0.17 -0.45 14.57
N VAL A 91 -0.71 -0.14 15.52
CA VAL A 91 -0.48 -0.50 16.92
C VAL A 91 -0.31 -2.02 17.06
N GLY A 92 0.77 -2.44 17.69
CA GLY A 92 1.08 -3.86 17.92
C GLY A 92 1.59 -4.62 16.70
N VAL A 93 1.88 -3.93 15.59
CA VAL A 93 2.47 -4.53 14.38
C VAL A 93 3.99 -4.57 14.51
N ASP A 94 4.59 -5.75 14.35
CA ASP A 94 6.05 -5.95 14.43
C ASP A 94 6.78 -5.40 13.20
N LYS A 95 6.20 -5.59 12.02
CA LYS A 95 6.80 -5.24 10.72
C LYS A 95 5.78 -4.61 9.78
N ILE A 96 6.25 -3.62 9.02
CA ILE A 96 5.49 -2.96 7.95
C ILE A 96 6.04 -3.45 6.62
N TRP A 97 5.17 -3.97 5.77
CA TRP A 97 5.52 -4.54 4.49
C TRP A 97 4.88 -3.73 3.35
N ALA A 98 5.62 -3.57 2.24
CA ALA A 98 5.09 -3.07 0.97
C ALA A 98 5.86 -3.69 -0.20
N GLN A 99 5.31 -3.65 -1.40
CA GLN A 99 5.97 -4.13 -2.61
C GLN A 99 6.72 -2.99 -3.32
N GLY A 100 7.88 -2.63 -2.80
CA GLY A 100 8.65 -1.46 -3.22
C GLY A 100 8.53 -0.34 -2.18
N ILE A 101 9.16 -0.54 -1.04
CA ILE A 101 9.06 0.34 0.14
C ILE A 101 9.42 1.80 -0.14
N VAL A 102 10.27 2.07 -1.13
CA VAL A 102 10.63 3.44 -1.55
C VAL A 102 9.40 4.16 -2.12
N PHE A 103 8.52 3.44 -2.78
CA PHE A 103 7.26 3.95 -3.31
C PHE A 103 6.23 4.12 -2.18
N ASP A 104 5.65 3.04 -1.69
CA ASP A 104 4.53 3.09 -0.75
C ASP A 104 4.90 3.76 0.58
N ILE A 105 5.94 3.22 1.23
CA ILE A 105 6.35 3.71 2.55
C ILE A 105 6.99 5.10 2.43
N GLY A 106 7.78 5.34 1.39
CA GLY A 106 8.39 6.64 1.13
C GLY A 106 7.36 7.75 0.92
N MET A 107 6.27 7.47 0.18
CA MET A 107 5.16 8.42 -0.03
C MET A 107 4.39 8.70 1.27
N LEU A 108 4.10 7.67 2.06
CA LEU A 108 3.44 7.84 3.35
C LEU A 108 4.30 8.64 4.33
N GLU A 109 5.58 8.33 4.45
CA GLU A 109 6.50 9.11 5.30
C GLU A 109 6.62 10.56 4.85
N ASN A 110 6.58 10.80 3.53
CA ASN A 110 6.55 12.16 2.98
C ASN A 110 5.25 12.88 3.37
N LEU A 111 4.09 12.23 3.23
CA LEU A 111 2.80 12.80 3.62
C LEU A 111 2.78 13.12 5.12
N TYR A 112 3.22 12.20 5.98
CA TYR A 112 3.31 12.44 7.42
C TYR A 112 4.17 13.65 7.74
N ARG A 113 5.32 13.79 7.10
CA ARG A 113 6.23 14.94 7.27
C ARG A 113 5.58 16.26 6.85
N GLN A 114 4.86 16.27 5.71
CA GLN A 114 4.13 17.45 5.24
C GLN A 114 3.04 17.89 6.24
N LEU A 115 2.41 16.94 6.91
CA LEU A 115 1.38 17.18 7.92
C LEU A 115 1.95 17.48 9.31
N GLY A 116 3.27 17.49 9.48
CA GLY A 116 3.94 17.77 10.75
C GLY A 116 3.88 16.61 11.76
N HIS A 117 3.64 15.39 11.29
CA HIS A 117 3.57 14.19 12.12
C HIS A 117 4.78 13.26 11.88
N PRO A 118 5.29 12.57 12.91
CA PRO A 118 6.19 11.45 12.71
C PRO A 118 5.43 10.26 12.13
N ALA A 119 6.09 9.47 11.26
CA ALA A 119 5.54 8.20 10.82
C ALA A 119 5.34 7.26 12.03
N PRO A 120 4.25 6.44 12.06
CA PRO A 120 3.92 5.61 13.22
C PRO A 120 4.72 4.30 13.30
N TRP A 121 5.80 4.21 12.57
CA TRP A 121 6.73 3.07 12.56
C TRP A 121 8.18 3.55 12.59
N ASN A 122 9.07 2.63 12.94
CA ASN A 122 10.51 2.85 12.88
C ASN A 122 11.09 2.25 11.59
N PHE A 123 12.18 2.81 11.07
CA PHE A 123 12.82 2.35 9.84
C PHE A 123 13.22 0.87 9.87
N TRP A 124 13.58 0.32 11.04
CA TRP A 124 13.94 -1.11 11.19
C TRP A 124 12.75 -2.07 11.16
N GLN A 125 11.53 -1.56 11.18
CA GLN A 125 10.31 -2.37 11.03
C GLN A 125 9.95 -2.60 9.56
N ILE A 126 10.47 -1.80 8.65
CA ILE A 126 10.12 -1.81 7.23
C ILE A 126 10.70 -3.04 6.54
N ARG A 127 9.89 -3.67 5.67
CA ARG A 127 10.24 -4.85 4.86
C ARG A 127 9.74 -4.69 3.44
N ASP A 128 10.58 -5.05 2.47
CA ASP A 128 10.24 -5.04 1.05
C ASP A 128 9.85 -6.44 0.59
N SER A 129 8.59 -6.61 0.18
CA SER A 129 8.10 -7.89 -0.34
C SER A 129 8.63 -8.20 -1.74
N ARG A 130 9.02 -7.20 -2.54
CA ARG A 130 9.63 -7.39 -3.86
C ARG A 130 10.92 -8.23 -3.76
N THR A 131 11.76 -7.92 -2.78
CA THR A 131 12.97 -8.72 -2.50
C THR A 131 12.64 -10.18 -2.20
N ILE A 132 11.55 -10.43 -1.46
CA ILE A 132 11.11 -11.81 -1.17
C ILE A 132 10.56 -12.48 -2.41
N MET A 133 9.80 -11.77 -3.24
CA MET A 133 9.26 -12.30 -4.49
C MET A 133 10.35 -12.69 -5.49
N ASP A 134 11.49 -12.01 -5.50
CA ASP A 134 12.64 -12.35 -6.34
C ASP A 134 13.34 -13.66 -5.89
N LEU A 135 13.13 -14.09 -4.64
CA LEU A 135 13.65 -15.36 -4.13
C LEU A 135 12.68 -16.54 -4.35
N GLY A 136 11.43 -16.25 -4.67
CA GLY A 136 10.40 -17.24 -4.91
C GLY A 136 10.31 -17.66 -6.38
N ASP A 137 9.61 -18.77 -6.64
CA ASP A 137 9.23 -19.13 -8.00
C ASP A 137 8.20 -18.14 -8.53
N SER A 138 8.36 -17.70 -9.78
CA SER A 138 7.45 -16.77 -10.47
C SER A 138 6.00 -17.27 -10.55
N SER A 139 5.74 -18.56 -10.30
CA SER A 139 4.41 -19.14 -10.20
C SER A 139 3.60 -18.69 -8.97
N ALA A 140 4.27 -18.11 -7.96
CA ALA A 140 3.60 -17.53 -6.79
C ALA A 140 2.90 -16.18 -7.09
N LYS A 141 3.08 -15.62 -8.28
CA LYS A 141 2.32 -14.46 -8.76
C LYS A 141 0.91 -14.91 -9.13
N THR A 142 0.03 -14.95 -8.15
CA THR A 142 -1.40 -15.10 -8.41
C THR A 142 -1.88 -13.89 -9.21
N GLY A 143 -2.33 -14.12 -10.45
CA GLY A 143 -2.94 -13.04 -11.25
C GLY A 143 -4.14 -12.49 -10.46
N ASN A 144 -4.02 -11.26 -9.98
CA ASN A 144 -5.11 -10.58 -9.31
C ASN A 144 -6.10 -10.10 -10.36
N LYS A 145 -7.36 -10.56 -10.30
CA LYS A 145 -8.41 -10.08 -11.21
C LYS A 145 -8.81 -8.63 -10.92
N ASP A 146 -8.57 -8.19 -9.70
CA ASP A 146 -8.83 -6.83 -9.22
C ASP A 146 -7.51 -6.05 -9.08
N ALA A 147 -6.57 -6.28 -10.00
CA ALA A 147 -5.31 -5.54 -10.05
C ALA A 147 -5.57 -4.03 -10.07
N HIS A 148 -4.71 -3.28 -9.35
CA HIS A 148 -4.84 -1.83 -9.15
C HIS A 148 -6.00 -1.42 -8.23
N ASN A 149 -6.42 -2.32 -7.33
CA ASN A 149 -7.14 -1.98 -6.12
C ASN A 149 -6.20 -2.19 -4.93
N ALA A 150 -5.86 -1.12 -4.22
CA ALA A 150 -4.84 -1.15 -3.17
C ALA A 150 -5.09 -2.23 -2.09
N LEU A 151 -6.35 -2.51 -1.71
CA LEU A 151 -6.64 -3.55 -0.72
C LEU A 151 -6.45 -4.96 -1.30
N ALA A 152 -6.93 -5.21 -2.52
CA ALA A 152 -6.77 -6.49 -3.19
C ALA A 152 -5.29 -6.80 -3.47
N ASP A 153 -4.51 -5.76 -3.84
CA ASP A 153 -3.08 -5.89 -4.08
C ASP A 153 -2.32 -6.15 -2.77
N ALA A 154 -2.60 -5.40 -1.70
CA ALA A 154 -2.02 -5.68 -0.37
C ALA A 154 -2.31 -7.11 0.11
N TYR A 155 -3.54 -7.61 -0.11
CA TYR A 155 -3.91 -8.98 0.24
C TYR A 155 -3.10 -10.01 -0.57
N SER A 156 -3.08 -9.87 -1.88
CA SER A 156 -2.37 -10.78 -2.79
C SER A 156 -0.86 -10.81 -2.50
N GLN A 157 -0.26 -9.67 -2.23
CA GLN A 157 1.14 -9.54 -1.86
C GLN A 157 1.45 -10.23 -0.52
N ALA A 158 0.57 -10.10 0.48
CA ALA A 158 0.72 -10.77 1.77
C ALA A 158 0.68 -12.29 1.62
N VAL A 159 -0.28 -12.82 0.84
CA VAL A 159 -0.39 -14.25 0.53
C VAL A 159 0.86 -14.76 -0.19
N ALA A 160 1.38 -13.99 -1.17
CA ALA A 160 2.59 -14.36 -1.90
C ALA A 160 3.80 -14.48 -0.95
N VAL A 161 3.99 -13.54 -0.03
CA VAL A 161 5.07 -13.61 0.99
C VAL A 161 4.93 -14.87 1.85
N GLN A 162 3.72 -15.21 2.32
CA GLN A 162 3.47 -16.42 3.12
C GLN A 162 3.84 -17.70 2.34
N GLN A 163 3.44 -17.78 1.08
CA GLN A 163 3.72 -18.93 0.22
C GLN A 163 5.22 -19.11 -0.01
N ILE A 164 5.94 -18.02 -0.28
CA ILE A 164 7.39 -18.05 -0.49
C ILE A 164 8.12 -18.44 0.80
N PHE A 165 7.74 -17.87 1.95
CA PHE A 165 8.32 -18.24 3.25
C PHE A 165 8.15 -19.73 3.53
N LYS A 166 6.96 -20.28 3.25
CA LYS A 166 6.69 -21.71 3.37
C LYS A 166 7.57 -22.54 2.42
N ALA A 167 7.64 -22.17 1.15
CA ALA A 167 8.42 -22.89 0.13
C ALA A 167 9.92 -22.90 0.45
N LEU A 168 10.45 -21.80 0.99
CA LEU A 168 11.84 -21.66 1.40
C LEU A 168 12.13 -22.21 2.82
N GLY A 169 11.11 -22.69 3.54
CA GLY A 169 11.27 -23.20 4.90
C GLY A 169 11.66 -22.14 5.94
N ILE A 170 11.34 -20.86 5.67
CA ILE A 170 11.65 -19.75 6.59
C ILE A 170 10.73 -19.84 7.80
N LYS A 171 11.35 -19.80 9.00
CA LYS A 171 10.65 -19.89 10.29
C LYS A 171 10.89 -18.63 11.13
N LYS A 172 9.94 -18.33 12.00
CA LYS A 172 10.12 -17.31 13.03
C LYS A 172 11.26 -17.73 13.94
N LYS A 173 12.22 -16.83 14.18
CA LYS A 173 13.31 -17.04 15.13
C LYS A 173 12.83 -16.80 16.56
#